data_0ef16906ed1e7639a5dd41fbd2ceedc5
#
_entry.id   0ef16906ed1e7639a5dd41fbd2ceedc5
#
_cell.length_a   1.000
_cell.length_b   1.000
_cell.length_c   1.000
_cell.angle_alpha   90.00
_cell.angle_beta   90.00
_cell.angle_gamma   90.00
#
_symmetry.space_group_name_H-M   'P 1'
#
loop_
_entity.id
_entity.type
_entity.pdbx_description
1 polymer ?
#
loop_
_entity_poly.entity_id
_entity_poly.type
_entity_poly.pdbx_seq_one_letter_code
_entity_poly.pdbx_strand_id
1 'polypeptide(L)'
;MVSLTNTEQKTKSTGRLTVQTAEIAPQTKAIRCLDWDRDRFDIEFGLQNGTTYNSFIIQGEKLALVDTSHAKFRQLYMDLLTGLIDPKQLDYLIISHTEPDHSGLVKDVLKLAPQVTVVGAKVAIKFLSDMVHQPFEHIIVKNGDRLDLGNGHELEFVSAPNLHWPDTIFTYDYKTQILYTCDAFGMHYCDDPTFDEDLDLIEADYEYYYDCLMKPNARSVLGAIKRMAKLELNTIATGHGPLLQHNRAELVNRYQKWSQAQTKTETFVALFYSDDYGYSDDLARAIAQGIMKTEVAVELVDWNNTEPQFVRELVSEAAGLVLGMPSQ
;
A
#
# COMPACT_ATOMS: atom_id res chain seq x y z
N MET A 1 55.93 13.99 18.75
CA MET A 1 55.31 13.20 17.66
C MET A 1 53.83 13.04 18.00
N VAL A 2 52.99 13.82 17.37
CA VAL A 2 51.53 13.74 17.56
C VAL A 2 50.99 12.96 16.37
N SER A 3 50.40 11.80 16.66
CA SER A 3 49.79 10.95 15.69
C SER A 3 48.44 11.56 15.27
N LEU A 4 48.29 11.97 14.01
CA LEU A 4 47.05 12.36 13.41
C LEU A 4 46.28 11.08 13.02
N THR A 5 45.24 10.77 13.77
CA THR A 5 44.28 9.74 13.35
C THR A 5 43.40 10.28 12.23
N ASN A 6 43.54 9.70 11.03
CA ASN A 6 42.65 9.91 9.90
C ASN A 6 41.25 9.40 10.27
N THR A 7 40.32 10.33 10.42
CA THR A 7 38.89 10.01 10.49
C THR A 7 38.40 9.88 9.05
N GLU A 8 38.28 8.65 8.57
CA GLU A 8 37.57 8.37 7.33
C GLU A 8 36.11 8.83 7.47
N GLN A 9 35.79 9.93 6.83
CA GLN A 9 34.39 10.28 6.58
C GLN A 9 33.82 9.24 5.63
N LYS A 10 33.01 8.30 6.16
CA LYS A 10 32.11 7.49 5.35
C LYS A 10 31.16 8.43 4.62
N THR A 11 31.44 8.70 3.36
CA THR A 11 30.45 9.25 2.42
C THR A 11 29.25 8.31 2.42
N LYS A 12 28.07 8.80 2.86
CA LYS A 12 26.81 8.07 2.67
C LYS A 12 26.69 7.80 1.18
N SER A 13 26.72 6.54 0.78
CA SER A 13 26.38 6.13 -0.56
C SER A 13 24.97 6.65 -0.85
N THR A 14 24.80 7.46 -1.88
CA THR A 14 23.49 7.74 -2.44
C THR A 14 23.04 6.43 -3.06
N GLY A 15 22.03 5.76 -2.46
CA GLY A 15 21.53 4.48 -2.94
C GLY A 15 21.19 4.52 -4.44
N ARG A 16 21.27 3.39 -5.12
CA ARG A 16 20.91 3.25 -6.52
C ARG A 16 19.40 3.37 -6.69
N LEU A 17 18.95 4.49 -7.29
CA LEU A 17 17.55 4.74 -7.61
C LEU A 17 17.37 4.75 -9.13
N THR A 18 16.45 3.98 -9.65
CA THR A 18 16.08 3.95 -11.07
C THR A 18 14.57 3.95 -11.23
N VAL A 19 14.10 4.35 -12.42
CA VAL A 19 12.68 4.31 -12.77
C VAL A 19 12.51 3.59 -14.09
N GLN A 20 11.43 2.87 -14.22
CA GLN A 20 11.05 2.20 -15.46
C GLN A 20 9.55 2.26 -15.69
N THR A 21 9.13 2.03 -16.93
CA THR A 21 7.73 1.88 -17.31
C THR A 21 7.52 0.57 -18.00
N ALA A 22 6.33 -0.01 -17.79
CA ALA A 22 5.88 -1.19 -18.52
C ALA A 22 4.44 -1.02 -18.96
N GLU A 23 4.10 -1.40 -20.18
CA GLU A 23 2.71 -1.57 -20.58
C GLU A 23 2.22 -2.90 -19.99
N ILE A 24 1.24 -2.85 -19.08
CA ILE A 24 0.75 -4.03 -18.35
C ILE A 24 -0.59 -4.53 -18.88
N ALA A 25 -1.26 -3.70 -19.66
CA ALA A 25 -2.45 -4.02 -20.46
C ALA A 25 -2.67 -2.90 -21.50
N PRO A 26 -3.54 -3.09 -22.50
CA PRO A 26 -3.86 -2.03 -23.44
C PRO A 26 -4.28 -0.74 -22.72
N GLN A 27 -3.65 0.39 -23.06
CA GLN A 27 -3.91 1.71 -22.46
C GLN A 27 -3.64 1.79 -20.95
N THR A 28 -2.85 0.85 -20.42
CA THR A 28 -2.51 0.79 -18.99
C THR A 28 -1.02 0.57 -18.81
N LYS A 29 -0.38 1.50 -18.08
CA LYS A 29 1.06 1.46 -17.82
C LYS A 29 1.37 1.47 -16.34
N ALA A 30 2.37 0.70 -15.94
CA ALA A 30 3.01 0.82 -14.64
C ALA A 30 4.18 1.79 -14.72
N ILE A 31 4.34 2.62 -13.70
CA ILE A 31 5.57 3.34 -13.36
C ILE A 31 6.15 2.64 -12.15
N ARG A 32 7.36 2.13 -12.25
CA ARG A 32 8.06 1.44 -11.18
C ARG A 32 9.28 2.27 -10.77
N CYS A 33 9.33 2.67 -9.51
CA CYS A 33 10.48 3.32 -8.89
C CYS A 33 11.27 2.26 -8.14
N LEU A 34 12.47 1.92 -8.63
CA LEU A 34 13.30 0.84 -8.13
C LEU A 34 14.35 1.38 -7.15
N ASP A 35 14.24 0.97 -5.91
CA ASP A 35 15.13 1.32 -4.79
C ASP A 35 16.00 0.12 -4.45
N TRP A 36 17.06 -0.07 -5.21
CA TRP A 36 17.92 -1.25 -5.18
C TRP A 36 18.66 -1.46 -3.85
N ASP A 37 18.94 -0.36 -3.16
CA ASP A 37 19.76 -0.38 -1.95
C ASP A 37 18.93 -0.07 -0.70
N ARG A 38 17.60 -0.20 -0.78
CA ARG A 38 16.75 -0.07 0.41
C ARG A 38 17.00 -1.23 1.36
N ASP A 39 17.51 -0.93 2.55
CA ASP A 39 17.94 -1.90 3.54
C ASP A 39 16.94 -2.13 4.69
N ARG A 40 15.89 -1.31 4.75
CA ARG A 40 14.80 -1.46 5.73
C ARG A 40 13.56 -0.67 5.33
N PHE A 41 12.42 -1.13 5.79
CA PHE A 41 11.18 -0.35 5.82
C PHE A 41 10.69 -0.29 7.27
N ASP A 42 9.88 0.72 7.59
CA ASP A 42 9.67 1.14 8.95
C ASP A 42 11.01 1.26 9.71
N ILE A 43 11.02 1.30 11.01
CA ILE A 43 12.28 1.45 11.77
C ILE A 43 12.98 0.10 11.94
N GLU A 44 12.24 -1.00 11.97
CA GLU A 44 12.66 -2.29 12.52
C GLU A 44 12.80 -3.42 11.49
N PHE A 45 12.19 -3.29 10.30
CA PHE A 45 12.19 -4.39 9.33
C PHE A 45 13.33 -4.26 8.32
N GLY A 46 14.32 -5.15 8.43
CA GLY A 46 15.44 -5.21 7.49
C GLY A 46 15.04 -5.84 6.15
N LEU A 47 15.54 -5.29 5.04
CA LEU A 47 15.34 -5.81 3.70
C LEU A 47 16.62 -6.39 3.14
N GLN A 48 16.50 -7.47 2.35
CA GLN A 48 17.61 -8.11 1.66
C GLN A 48 17.70 -7.71 0.19
N ASN A 49 16.55 -7.45 -0.44
CA ASN A 49 16.42 -7.32 -1.89
C ASN A 49 15.85 -5.97 -2.33
N GLY A 50 16.04 -4.91 -1.52
CA GLY A 50 15.52 -3.58 -1.86
C GLY A 50 14.00 -3.52 -1.90
N THR A 51 13.44 -2.56 -2.64
CA THR A 51 12.00 -2.44 -2.87
C THR A 51 11.68 -1.70 -4.15
N THR A 52 10.42 -1.75 -4.57
CA THR A 52 9.88 -0.87 -5.61
C THR A 52 8.72 -0.05 -5.05
N TYR A 53 8.41 1.07 -5.71
CA TYR A 53 7.18 1.85 -5.47
C TYR A 53 6.47 1.97 -6.81
N ASN A 54 5.33 1.32 -6.91
CA ASN A 54 4.60 1.20 -8.16
C ASN A 54 3.39 2.12 -8.18
N SER A 55 3.18 2.80 -9.30
CA SER A 55 1.98 3.58 -9.60
C SER A 55 1.52 3.30 -11.03
N PHE A 56 0.28 3.67 -11.38
CA PHE A 56 -0.29 3.17 -12.62
C PHE A 56 -1.05 4.27 -13.35
N ILE A 57 -0.87 4.33 -14.68
CA ILE A 57 -1.59 5.23 -15.58
C ILE A 57 -2.66 4.40 -16.31
N ILE A 58 -3.91 4.85 -16.28
CA ILE A 58 -5.05 4.25 -17.00
C ILE A 58 -5.58 5.31 -17.96
N GLN A 59 -5.52 5.01 -19.26
CA GLN A 59 -5.93 5.93 -20.33
C GLN A 59 -7.26 5.48 -20.93
N GLY A 60 -8.36 6.01 -20.41
CA GLY A 60 -9.68 5.95 -21.04
C GLY A 60 -9.93 7.15 -21.96
N GLU A 61 -11.17 7.64 -22.01
CA GLU A 61 -11.51 9.00 -22.44
C GLU A 61 -10.99 10.00 -21.42
N LYS A 62 -11.01 9.61 -20.14
CA LYS A 62 -10.40 10.29 -19.01
C LYS A 62 -9.12 9.59 -18.61
N LEU A 63 -8.18 10.37 -18.12
CA LEU A 63 -6.88 9.91 -17.68
C LEU A 63 -6.85 9.79 -16.15
N ALA A 64 -6.47 8.62 -15.63
CA ALA A 64 -6.29 8.40 -14.22
C ALA A 64 -4.85 7.98 -13.88
N LEU A 65 -4.35 8.48 -12.76
CA LEU A 65 -3.12 8.01 -12.10
C LEU A 65 -3.53 7.33 -10.79
N VAL A 66 -3.12 6.09 -10.59
CA VAL A 66 -3.32 5.33 -9.34
C VAL A 66 -2.02 5.36 -8.55
N ASP A 67 -2.08 5.95 -7.36
CA ASP A 67 -0.96 6.21 -6.46
C ASP A 67 0.17 7.06 -7.06
N THR A 68 1.14 7.40 -6.23
CA THR A 68 2.35 8.12 -6.64
C THR A 68 3.58 7.33 -6.21
N SER A 69 4.56 7.96 -5.56
CA SER A 69 5.78 7.31 -5.12
C SER A 69 6.38 8.00 -3.90
N HIS A 70 7.41 7.39 -3.33
CA HIS A 70 8.20 7.95 -2.24
C HIS A 70 8.90 9.25 -2.68
N ALA A 71 8.90 10.26 -1.80
CA ALA A 71 9.44 11.59 -2.09
C ALA A 71 10.92 11.61 -2.54
N LYS A 72 11.71 10.59 -2.22
CA LYS A 72 13.10 10.47 -2.70
C LYS A 72 13.21 10.30 -4.21
N PHE A 73 12.15 9.81 -4.88
CA PHE A 73 12.09 9.68 -6.33
C PHE A 73 11.56 10.92 -7.04
N ARG A 74 11.27 12.03 -6.33
CA ARG A 74 10.56 13.20 -6.88
C ARG A 74 11.03 13.59 -8.26
N GLN A 75 12.33 13.84 -8.45
CA GLN A 75 12.82 14.30 -9.76
C GLN A 75 12.63 13.23 -10.84
N LEU A 76 13.09 12.01 -10.59
CA LEU A 76 13.00 10.91 -11.56
C LEU A 76 11.55 10.59 -11.93
N TYR A 77 10.67 10.53 -10.92
CA TYR A 77 9.26 10.23 -11.11
C TYR A 77 8.53 11.33 -11.88
N MET A 78 8.72 12.60 -11.49
CA MET A 78 8.03 13.73 -12.13
C MET A 78 8.49 13.94 -13.57
N ASP A 79 9.78 13.78 -13.86
CA ASP A 79 10.32 13.84 -15.22
C ASP A 79 9.72 12.72 -16.08
N LEU A 80 9.64 11.50 -15.53
CA LEU A 80 9.06 10.36 -16.22
C LEU A 80 7.55 10.55 -16.45
N LEU A 81 6.79 10.94 -15.43
CA LEU A 81 5.35 11.16 -15.51
C LEU A 81 5.00 12.21 -16.57
N THR A 82 5.71 13.35 -16.57
CA THR A 82 5.49 14.43 -17.57
C THR A 82 5.94 14.06 -18.97
N GLY A 83 6.83 13.09 -19.10
CA GLY A 83 7.20 12.48 -20.40
C GLY A 83 6.16 11.50 -20.93
N LEU A 84 5.34 10.92 -20.05
CA LEU A 84 4.32 9.90 -20.39
C LEU A 84 2.94 10.52 -20.66
N ILE A 85 2.59 11.56 -19.92
CA ILE A 85 1.27 12.22 -19.99
C ILE A 85 1.44 13.75 -20.00
N ASP A 86 0.45 14.44 -20.58
CA ASP A 86 0.26 15.88 -20.32
C ASP A 86 -0.48 16.03 -18.97
N PRO A 87 0.14 16.65 -17.94
CA PRO A 87 -0.51 16.80 -16.64
C PRO A 87 -1.85 17.57 -16.71
N LYS A 88 -2.04 18.41 -17.71
CA LYS A 88 -3.32 19.14 -17.92
C LYS A 88 -4.47 18.23 -18.33
N GLN A 89 -4.17 17.03 -18.79
CA GLN A 89 -5.16 16.02 -19.18
C GLN A 89 -5.45 15.02 -18.06
N LEU A 90 -4.75 15.13 -16.92
CA LEU A 90 -4.99 14.25 -15.77
C LEU A 90 -6.31 14.61 -15.12
N ASP A 91 -7.30 13.73 -15.22
CA ASP A 91 -8.64 13.92 -14.66
C ASP A 91 -8.70 13.45 -13.21
N TYR A 92 -8.10 12.28 -12.92
CA TYR A 92 -8.19 11.65 -11.61
C TYR A 92 -6.83 11.22 -11.06
N LEU A 93 -6.64 11.48 -9.77
CA LEU A 93 -5.57 10.92 -8.96
C LEU A 93 -6.21 10.00 -7.91
N ILE A 94 -6.13 8.70 -8.11
CA ILE A 94 -6.72 7.70 -7.23
C ILE A 94 -5.67 7.32 -6.18
N ILE A 95 -5.99 7.46 -4.91
CA ILE A 95 -5.09 7.12 -3.81
C ILE A 95 -5.63 5.89 -3.10
N SER A 96 -4.92 4.80 -3.25
CA SER A 96 -5.24 3.52 -2.64
C SER A 96 -4.91 3.52 -1.15
N HIS A 97 -3.81 4.22 -0.77
CA HIS A 97 -3.26 4.28 0.58
C HIS A 97 -2.41 5.54 0.75
N THR A 98 -2.40 6.14 1.92
CA THR A 98 -1.77 7.44 2.15
C THR A 98 -0.38 7.38 2.79
N GLU A 99 0.18 6.20 3.00
CA GLU A 99 1.57 6.11 3.45
C GLU A 99 2.51 6.89 2.51
N PRO A 100 3.51 7.63 3.05
CA PRO A 100 4.33 8.55 2.24
C PRO A 100 5.12 7.92 1.10
N ASP A 101 5.26 6.63 1.05
CA ASP A 101 5.92 5.95 -0.06
C ASP A 101 5.00 5.68 -1.26
N HIS A 102 3.68 5.81 -1.08
CA HIS A 102 2.68 5.81 -2.15
C HIS A 102 2.13 7.22 -2.40
N SER A 103 1.97 8.03 -1.38
CA SER A 103 1.35 9.36 -1.44
C SER A 103 2.34 10.53 -1.44
N GLY A 104 3.64 10.27 -1.28
CA GLY A 104 4.67 11.30 -1.05
C GLY A 104 4.82 12.35 -2.15
N LEU A 105 4.31 12.09 -3.35
CA LEU A 105 4.35 13.02 -4.48
C LEU A 105 2.96 13.60 -4.85
N VAL A 106 1.91 13.31 -4.08
CA VAL A 106 0.57 13.86 -4.31
C VAL A 106 0.60 15.38 -4.40
N LYS A 107 1.30 16.05 -3.49
CA LYS A 107 1.45 17.51 -3.52
C LYS A 107 2.13 18.02 -4.78
N ASP A 108 3.08 17.28 -5.33
CA ASP A 108 3.78 17.65 -6.55
C ASP A 108 2.88 17.44 -7.78
N VAL A 109 2.12 16.35 -7.82
CA VAL A 109 1.10 16.11 -8.86
C VAL A 109 0.03 17.20 -8.85
N LEU A 110 -0.50 17.57 -7.68
CA LEU A 110 -1.49 18.64 -7.54
C LEU A 110 -0.98 20.01 -8.01
N LYS A 111 0.32 20.28 -7.89
CA LYS A 111 0.91 21.52 -8.44
C LYS A 111 0.99 21.50 -9.97
N LEU A 112 1.26 20.35 -10.57
CA LEU A 112 1.32 20.18 -12.03
C LEU A 112 -0.06 20.10 -12.68
N ALA A 113 -1.00 19.49 -11.99
CA ALA A 113 -2.36 19.22 -12.44
C ALA A 113 -3.37 19.78 -11.43
N PRO A 114 -3.49 21.12 -11.27
CA PRO A 114 -4.36 21.70 -10.25
C PRO A 114 -5.86 21.44 -10.49
N GLN A 115 -6.24 20.98 -11.68
CA GLN A 115 -7.60 20.59 -12.05
C GLN A 115 -7.94 19.15 -11.66
N VAL A 116 -6.95 18.34 -11.25
CA VAL A 116 -7.15 16.92 -10.97
C VAL A 116 -8.10 16.71 -9.78
N THR A 117 -8.99 15.74 -9.91
CA THR A 117 -9.85 15.30 -8.82
C THR A 117 -9.18 14.12 -8.09
N VAL A 118 -8.91 14.27 -6.81
CA VAL A 118 -8.38 13.20 -5.97
C VAL A 118 -9.50 12.23 -5.59
N VAL A 119 -9.30 10.94 -5.79
CA VAL A 119 -10.28 9.90 -5.48
C VAL A 119 -9.69 8.99 -4.40
N GLY A 120 -10.43 8.73 -3.33
CA GLY A 120 -9.96 7.86 -2.26
C GLY A 120 -11.01 7.55 -1.21
N ALA A 121 -10.69 6.66 -0.29
CA ALA A 121 -11.53 6.40 0.87
C ALA A 121 -11.67 7.66 1.74
N LYS A 122 -12.74 7.73 2.55
CA LYS A 122 -12.98 8.89 3.44
C LYS A 122 -11.77 9.18 4.35
N VAL A 123 -11.15 8.12 4.87
CA VAL A 123 -9.97 8.24 5.74
C VAL A 123 -8.77 8.76 4.95
N ALA A 124 -8.54 8.25 3.74
CA ALA A 124 -7.47 8.72 2.86
C ALA A 124 -7.61 10.22 2.55
N ILE A 125 -8.81 10.69 2.21
CA ILE A 125 -9.05 12.13 1.94
C ILE A 125 -8.77 12.98 3.19
N LYS A 126 -9.14 12.51 4.38
CA LYS A 126 -8.82 13.19 5.64
C LYS A 126 -7.30 13.30 5.84
N PHE A 127 -6.57 12.19 5.73
CA PHE A 127 -5.11 12.18 5.90
C PHE A 127 -4.41 13.04 4.85
N LEU A 128 -4.81 12.95 3.58
CA LEU A 128 -4.25 13.80 2.53
C LEU A 128 -4.48 15.29 2.79
N SER A 129 -5.62 15.68 3.33
CA SER A 129 -5.90 17.09 3.68
C SER A 129 -4.89 17.62 4.69
N ASP A 130 -4.51 16.78 5.65
CA ASP A 130 -3.51 17.12 6.67
C ASP A 130 -2.08 17.11 6.11
N MET A 131 -1.76 16.20 5.16
CA MET A 131 -0.42 16.05 4.57
C MET A 131 -0.12 17.12 3.51
N VAL A 132 -1.11 17.43 2.66
CA VAL A 132 -0.92 18.30 1.49
C VAL A 132 -0.91 19.79 1.88
N HIS A 133 -1.67 20.17 2.92
CA HIS A 133 -1.80 21.55 3.41
C HIS A 133 -2.27 22.56 2.35
N GLN A 134 -3.07 22.12 1.38
CA GLN A 134 -3.73 22.97 0.39
C GLN A 134 -5.06 22.35 -0.03
N PRO A 135 -6.07 23.17 -0.39
CA PRO A 135 -7.33 22.63 -0.92
C PRO A 135 -7.11 21.84 -2.22
N PHE A 136 -7.91 20.81 -2.41
CA PHE A 136 -7.98 20.04 -3.66
C PHE A 136 -9.40 19.50 -3.85
N GLU A 137 -9.79 19.35 -5.13
CA GLU A 137 -11.07 18.71 -5.47
C GLU A 137 -10.97 17.20 -5.20
N HIS A 138 -12.02 16.61 -4.64
CA HIS A 138 -12.00 15.20 -4.30
C HIS A 138 -13.34 14.49 -4.41
N ILE A 139 -13.28 13.18 -4.60
CA ILE A 139 -14.40 12.24 -4.56
C ILE A 139 -14.10 11.21 -3.47
N ILE A 140 -15.00 11.09 -2.49
CA ILE A 140 -14.93 10.03 -1.48
C ILE A 140 -15.66 8.81 -2.05
N VAL A 141 -14.96 7.67 -2.06
CA VAL A 141 -15.49 6.40 -2.53
C VAL A 141 -15.53 5.35 -1.43
N LYS A 142 -16.41 4.38 -1.59
CA LYS A 142 -16.63 3.26 -0.68
C LYS A 142 -16.79 1.97 -1.48
N ASN A 143 -16.93 0.86 -0.78
CA ASN A 143 -17.09 -0.45 -1.41
C ASN A 143 -18.24 -0.51 -2.42
N GLY A 144 -17.93 -0.89 -3.66
CA GLY A 144 -18.87 -1.04 -4.75
C GLY A 144 -19.19 0.24 -5.53
N ASP A 145 -18.65 1.39 -5.12
CA ASP A 145 -18.73 2.62 -5.93
C ASP A 145 -17.94 2.44 -7.22
N ARG A 146 -18.36 3.14 -8.27
CA ARG A 146 -17.76 3.03 -9.61
C ARG A 146 -17.38 4.38 -10.17
N LEU A 147 -16.34 4.37 -11.00
CA LEU A 147 -15.85 5.53 -11.76
C LEU A 147 -15.63 5.11 -13.20
N ASP A 148 -16.35 5.74 -14.13
CA ASP A 148 -16.20 5.52 -15.55
C ASP A 148 -15.15 6.45 -16.14
N LEU A 149 -14.10 5.87 -16.72
CA LEU A 149 -13.06 6.59 -17.44
C LEU A 149 -13.33 6.63 -18.97
N GLY A 150 -14.39 6.01 -19.44
CA GLY A 150 -14.67 5.86 -20.86
C GLY A 150 -13.82 4.77 -21.54
N ASN A 151 -14.07 4.55 -22.85
CA ASN A 151 -13.37 3.52 -23.63
C ASN A 151 -13.42 2.11 -23.03
N GLY A 152 -14.43 1.82 -22.18
CA GLY A 152 -14.63 0.54 -21.52
C GLY A 152 -13.90 0.39 -20.18
N HIS A 153 -13.09 1.36 -19.77
CA HIS A 153 -12.49 1.39 -18.42
C HIS A 153 -13.52 1.85 -17.39
N GLU A 154 -14.18 0.92 -16.74
CA GLU A 154 -15.04 1.14 -15.58
C GLU A 154 -14.28 0.64 -14.34
N LEU A 155 -14.02 1.52 -13.40
CA LEU A 155 -13.33 1.20 -12.15
C LEU A 155 -14.34 0.92 -11.04
N GLU A 156 -14.19 -0.18 -10.30
CA GLU A 156 -14.93 -0.46 -9.06
C GLU A 156 -13.99 -0.37 -7.87
N PHE A 157 -14.43 0.32 -6.80
CA PHE A 157 -13.66 0.42 -5.57
C PHE A 157 -14.06 -0.68 -4.59
N VAL A 158 -13.06 -1.37 -4.03
CA VAL A 158 -13.23 -2.48 -3.09
C VAL A 158 -12.59 -2.09 -1.76
N SER A 159 -13.38 -1.94 -0.72
CA SER A 159 -12.86 -1.61 0.62
C SER A 159 -11.91 -2.67 1.14
N ALA A 160 -10.75 -2.23 1.60
CA ALA A 160 -9.72 -3.09 2.17
C ALA A 160 -9.10 -2.46 3.44
N PRO A 161 -9.93 -1.97 4.40
CA PRO A 161 -9.40 -1.28 5.57
C PRO A 161 -8.48 -2.19 6.38
N ASN A 162 -7.46 -1.58 7.00
CA ASN A 162 -6.41 -2.24 7.78
C ASN A 162 -5.51 -3.18 6.95
N LEU A 163 -5.32 -2.89 5.66
CA LEU A 163 -4.36 -3.56 4.80
C LEU A 163 -3.32 -2.57 4.22
N HIS A 164 -2.36 -2.01 5.01
CA HIS A 164 -2.24 -2.28 6.46
C HIS A 164 -2.78 -1.13 7.33
N TRP A 165 -3.16 0.02 6.74
CA TRP A 165 -3.80 1.16 7.42
C TRP A 165 -5.32 1.20 7.16
N PRO A 166 -6.07 1.99 7.97
CA PRO A 166 -7.54 2.03 7.86
C PRO A 166 -8.06 2.69 6.58
N ASP A 167 -7.23 3.42 5.87
CA ASP A 167 -7.55 4.19 4.65
C ASP A 167 -7.48 3.37 3.36
N THR A 168 -6.99 2.13 3.43
CA THR A 168 -6.73 1.32 2.24
C THR A 168 -8.00 0.96 1.46
N ILE A 169 -7.94 1.16 0.15
CA ILE A 169 -8.98 0.77 -0.81
C ILE A 169 -8.33 0.16 -2.06
N PHE A 170 -8.90 -0.90 -2.60
CA PHE A 170 -8.48 -1.45 -3.89
C PHE A 170 -9.30 -0.83 -5.02
N THR A 171 -8.70 -0.74 -6.19
CA THR A 171 -9.36 -0.31 -7.43
C THR A 171 -9.32 -1.45 -8.43
N TYR A 172 -10.47 -1.84 -8.98
CA TYR A 172 -10.58 -2.87 -10.00
C TYR A 172 -11.03 -2.27 -11.33
N ASP A 173 -10.31 -2.54 -12.40
CA ASP A 173 -10.67 -2.14 -13.75
C ASP A 173 -11.31 -3.33 -14.52
N TYR A 174 -12.56 -3.20 -14.85
CA TYR A 174 -13.33 -4.24 -15.56
C TYR A 174 -12.80 -4.55 -16.96
N LYS A 175 -12.22 -3.56 -17.65
CA LYS A 175 -11.72 -3.74 -19.02
C LYS A 175 -10.47 -4.61 -19.05
N THR A 176 -9.54 -4.35 -18.15
CA THR A 176 -8.24 -5.04 -18.13
C THR A 176 -8.20 -6.19 -17.15
N GLN A 177 -9.21 -6.28 -16.27
CA GLN A 177 -9.27 -7.24 -15.15
C GLN A 177 -8.06 -7.13 -14.22
N ILE A 178 -7.56 -5.89 -14.04
CA ILE A 178 -6.48 -5.57 -13.12
C ILE A 178 -7.06 -5.08 -11.80
N LEU A 179 -6.56 -5.63 -10.69
CA LEU A 179 -6.85 -5.16 -9.34
C LEU A 179 -5.62 -4.43 -8.78
N TYR A 180 -5.73 -3.14 -8.54
CA TYR A 180 -4.71 -2.31 -7.91
C TYR A 180 -4.91 -2.38 -6.40
N THR A 181 -3.92 -2.93 -5.69
CA THR A 181 -4.06 -3.30 -4.28
C THR A 181 -3.16 -2.51 -3.34
N CYS A 182 -2.27 -1.67 -3.88
CA CYS A 182 -1.23 -1.03 -3.10
C CYS A 182 -0.42 -2.10 -2.34
N ASP A 183 -0.29 -2.01 -1.02
CA ASP A 183 0.52 -2.92 -0.21
C ASP A 183 0.05 -4.36 -0.19
N ALA A 184 -1.27 -4.57 -0.16
CA ALA A 184 -1.80 -5.93 -0.07
C ALA A 184 -1.34 -6.80 -1.24
N PHE A 185 -0.87 -8.00 -0.93
CA PHE A 185 -0.26 -8.94 -1.87
C PHE A 185 1.08 -8.48 -2.46
N GLY A 186 1.64 -7.35 -1.99
CA GLY A 186 2.96 -6.88 -2.37
C GLY A 186 4.10 -7.56 -1.61
N MET A 187 5.32 -7.14 -1.93
CA MET A 187 6.54 -7.56 -1.24
C MET A 187 7.67 -6.55 -1.49
N HIS A 188 8.57 -6.42 -0.52
CA HIS A 188 9.79 -5.63 -0.73
C HIS A 188 10.84 -6.45 -1.47
N TYR A 189 10.74 -6.41 -2.78
CA TYR A 189 11.66 -7.06 -3.71
C TYR A 189 11.91 -6.16 -4.92
N CYS A 190 13.16 -5.86 -5.21
CA CYS A 190 13.56 -4.97 -6.29
C CYS A 190 14.27 -5.76 -7.38
N ASP A 191 13.65 -5.84 -8.55
CA ASP A 191 14.24 -6.46 -9.74
C ASP A 191 13.67 -5.81 -11.01
N ASP A 192 14.37 -6.00 -12.14
CA ASP A 192 13.96 -5.46 -13.45
C ASP A 192 12.68 -6.09 -14.02
N PRO A 193 12.40 -7.41 -13.92
CA PRO A 193 11.13 -7.99 -14.36
C PRO A 193 9.92 -7.33 -13.73
N THR A 194 8.92 -7.01 -14.58
CA THR A 194 7.69 -6.35 -14.11
C THR A 194 6.74 -7.32 -13.43
N PHE A 195 6.73 -8.59 -13.84
CA PHE A 195 5.81 -9.61 -13.35
C PHE A 195 6.54 -10.69 -12.54
N ASP A 196 5.75 -11.43 -11.77
CA ASP A 196 6.16 -12.53 -10.89
C ASP A 196 6.51 -13.82 -11.69
N GLU A 197 7.57 -13.78 -12.50
CA GLU A 197 7.95 -14.86 -13.40
C GLU A 197 8.47 -16.09 -12.65
N ASP A 198 9.27 -15.90 -11.60
CA ASP A 198 9.90 -16.95 -10.81
C ASP A 198 9.48 -16.85 -9.33
N LEU A 199 8.66 -17.80 -8.88
CA LEU A 199 8.13 -17.84 -7.53
C LEU A 199 9.23 -18.06 -6.48
N ASP A 200 10.23 -18.90 -6.81
CA ASP A 200 11.29 -19.27 -5.86
C ASP A 200 12.15 -18.06 -5.46
N LEU A 201 12.28 -17.07 -6.36
CA LEU A 201 13.05 -15.86 -6.08
C LEU A 201 12.33 -14.88 -5.13
N ILE A 202 11.00 -14.90 -5.11
CA ILE A 202 10.19 -13.91 -4.38
C ILE A 202 9.50 -14.49 -3.14
N GLU A 203 9.47 -15.80 -2.98
CA GLU A 203 8.68 -16.50 -1.94
C GLU A 203 9.02 -16.01 -0.53
N ALA A 204 10.32 -15.92 -0.22
CA ALA A 204 10.79 -15.54 1.11
C ALA A 204 10.45 -14.08 1.46
N ASP A 205 10.59 -13.15 0.49
CA ASP A 205 10.23 -11.73 0.70
C ASP A 205 8.72 -11.55 0.80
N TYR A 206 7.95 -12.35 0.06
CA TYR A 206 6.48 -12.34 0.12
C TYR A 206 5.93 -12.81 1.48
N GLU A 207 6.47 -13.90 2.01
CA GLU A 207 6.11 -14.41 3.33
C GLU A 207 6.54 -13.42 4.44
N TYR A 208 7.75 -12.90 4.34
CA TYR A 208 8.27 -11.92 5.29
C TYR A 208 7.42 -10.63 5.32
N TYR A 209 7.02 -10.13 4.15
CA TYR A 209 6.15 -8.97 4.04
C TYR A 209 4.78 -9.21 4.69
N TYR A 210 4.18 -10.39 4.42
CA TYR A 210 2.95 -10.79 5.06
C TYR A 210 3.09 -10.83 6.60
N ASP A 211 4.12 -11.47 7.10
CA ASP A 211 4.36 -11.62 8.53
C ASP A 211 4.56 -10.28 9.24
N CYS A 212 5.20 -9.31 8.59
CA CYS A 212 5.45 -7.99 9.15
C CYS A 212 4.21 -7.09 9.15
N LEU A 213 3.47 -7.02 8.03
CA LEU A 213 2.45 -6.01 7.80
C LEU A 213 1.01 -6.54 7.83
N MET A 214 0.76 -7.74 7.30
CA MET A 214 -0.60 -8.23 7.05
C MET A 214 -1.10 -9.19 8.11
N LYS A 215 -0.22 -9.97 8.72
CA LYS A 215 -0.56 -10.96 9.75
C LYS A 215 -1.29 -10.39 10.97
N PRO A 216 -0.92 -9.18 11.48
CA PRO A 216 -1.69 -8.55 12.56
C PRO A 216 -3.13 -8.23 12.20
N ASN A 217 -3.42 -8.13 10.90
CA ASN A 217 -4.73 -7.79 10.36
C ASN A 217 -5.36 -8.97 9.58
N ALA A 218 -5.08 -10.19 9.97
CA ALA A 218 -5.47 -11.41 9.24
C ALA A 218 -6.98 -11.50 8.94
N ARG A 219 -7.85 -11.00 9.83
CA ARG A 219 -9.31 -10.94 9.59
C ARG A 219 -9.64 -9.97 8.46
N SER A 220 -8.98 -8.83 8.42
CA SER A 220 -9.13 -7.83 7.35
C SER A 220 -8.65 -8.38 6.01
N VAL A 221 -7.55 -9.15 5.99
CA VAL A 221 -7.09 -9.89 4.81
C VAL A 221 -8.16 -10.84 4.29
N LEU A 222 -8.74 -11.68 5.17
CA LEU A 222 -9.82 -12.60 4.78
C LEU A 222 -11.06 -11.87 4.27
N GLY A 223 -11.39 -10.73 4.90
CA GLY A 223 -12.49 -9.86 4.47
C GLY A 223 -12.26 -9.29 3.06
N ALA A 224 -11.05 -8.82 2.76
CA ALA A 224 -10.69 -8.32 1.43
C ALA A 224 -10.71 -9.42 0.38
N ILE A 225 -10.12 -10.59 0.66
CA ILE A 225 -10.16 -11.76 -0.22
C ILE A 225 -11.62 -12.16 -0.55
N LYS A 226 -12.51 -12.16 0.45
CA LYS A 226 -13.93 -12.44 0.23
C LYS A 226 -14.59 -11.42 -0.69
N ARG A 227 -14.26 -10.11 -0.57
CA ARG A 227 -14.83 -9.06 -1.44
C ARG A 227 -14.36 -9.19 -2.87
N MET A 228 -13.06 -9.48 -3.07
CA MET A 228 -12.47 -9.63 -4.41
C MET A 228 -12.79 -10.98 -5.08
N ALA A 229 -13.28 -11.98 -4.35
CA ALA A 229 -13.52 -13.33 -4.89
C ALA A 229 -14.55 -13.40 -6.05
N LYS A 230 -15.38 -12.36 -6.21
CA LYS A 230 -16.34 -12.23 -7.32
C LYS A 230 -15.72 -11.65 -8.60
N LEU A 231 -14.50 -11.13 -8.52
CA LEU A 231 -13.82 -10.45 -9.61
C LEU A 231 -13.01 -11.45 -10.44
N GLU A 232 -13.07 -11.30 -11.75
CA GLU A 232 -12.17 -12.02 -12.65
C GLU A 232 -10.86 -11.26 -12.73
N LEU A 233 -9.76 -11.87 -12.29
CA LEU A 233 -8.47 -11.21 -12.19
C LEU A 233 -7.49 -11.74 -13.22
N ASN A 234 -6.94 -10.87 -14.05
CA ASN A 234 -5.77 -11.15 -14.87
C ASN A 234 -4.48 -10.83 -14.11
N THR A 235 -4.46 -9.69 -13.42
CA THR A 235 -3.28 -9.19 -12.72
C THR A 235 -3.69 -8.56 -11.40
N ILE A 236 -2.88 -8.73 -10.35
CA ILE A 236 -2.89 -7.91 -9.16
C ILE A 236 -1.71 -6.94 -9.28
N ALA A 237 -2.02 -5.66 -9.35
CA ALA A 237 -1.06 -4.57 -9.48
C ALA A 237 -0.73 -4.03 -8.08
N THR A 238 0.36 -4.52 -7.52
CA THR A 238 0.85 -4.24 -6.18
C THR A 238 1.62 -2.93 -6.09
N GLY A 239 1.63 -2.30 -4.92
CA GLY A 239 2.42 -1.09 -4.65
C GLY A 239 3.93 -1.37 -4.54
N HIS A 240 4.30 -2.59 -4.15
CA HIS A 240 5.69 -3.02 -3.99
C HIS A 240 5.95 -4.35 -4.69
N GLY A 241 7.18 -4.54 -5.16
CA GLY A 241 7.64 -5.76 -5.82
C GLY A 241 7.13 -5.92 -7.25
N PRO A 242 7.17 -7.14 -7.80
CA PRO A 242 6.60 -7.46 -9.08
C PRO A 242 5.06 -7.48 -9.03
N LEU A 243 4.42 -7.23 -10.18
CA LEU A 243 2.98 -7.39 -10.34
C LEU A 243 2.64 -8.89 -10.44
N LEU A 244 1.57 -9.32 -9.78
CA LEU A 244 1.20 -10.73 -9.73
C LEU A 244 0.32 -11.10 -10.92
N GLN A 245 0.86 -11.88 -11.84
CA GLN A 245 0.17 -12.39 -13.01
C GLN A 245 0.31 -13.91 -13.12
N HIS A 246 1.54 -14.43 -13.04
CA HIS A 246 1.84 -15.83 -13.26
C HIS A 246 1.47 -16.70 -12.05
N ASN A 247 1.82 -16.27 -10.84
CA ASN A 247 1.61 -17.03 -9.60
C ASN A 247 0.46 -16.44 -8.73
N ARG A 248 -0.32 -15.51 -9.28
CA ARG A 248 -1.36 -14.76 -8.57
C ARG A 248 -2.28 -15.64 -7.71
N ALA A 249 -2.81 -16.73 -8.28
CA ALA A 249 -3.75 -17.59 -7.57
C ALA A 249 -3.09 -18.30 -6.38
N GLU A 250 -1.85 -18.74 -6.53
CA GLU A 250 -1.07 -19.36 -5.46
C GLU A 250 -0.75 -18.36 -4.35
N LEU A 251 -0.30 -17.17 -4.71
CA LEU A 251 0.08 -16.14 -3.74
C LEU A 251 -1.14 -15.63 -2.94
N VAL A 252 -2.28 -15.42 -3.58
CA VAL A 252 -3.55 -15.11 -2.86
C VAL A 252 -3.97 -16.27 -1.95
N ASN A 253 -3.82 -17.52 -2.40
CA ASN A 253 -4.13 -18.69 -1.59
C ASN A 253 -3.21 -18.80 -0.36
N ARG A 254 -1.94 -18.41 -0.45
CA ARG A 254 -1.01 -18.33 0.69
C ARG A 254 -1.49 -17.32 1.73
N TYR A 255 -1.81 -16.09 1.33
CA TYR A 255 -2.41 -15.09 2.22
C TYR A 255 -3.67 -15.62 2.91
N GLN A 256 -4.55 -16.30 2.16
CA GLN A 256 -5.74 -16.89 2.72
C GLN A 256 -5.42 -17.98 3.77
N LYS A 257 -4.51 -18.90 3.46
CA LYS A 257 -4.11 -19.97 4.37
C LYS A 257 -3.44 -19.43 5.63
N TRP A 258 -2.51 -18.50 5.48
CA TRP A 258 -1.81 -17.88 6.60
C TRP A 258 -2.78 -17.12 7.51
N SER A 259 -3.68 -16.33 6.92
CA SER A 259 -4.69 -15.60 7.67
C SER A 259 -5.71 -16.52 8.36
N GLN A 260 -6.11 -17.62 7.70
CA GLN A 260 -6.97 -18.62 8.33
C GLN A 260 -6.28 -19.33 9.50
N ALA A 261 -4.99 -19.63 9.37
CA ALA A 261 -4.22 -20.22 10.47
C ALA A 261 -4.14 -19.25 11.65
N GLN A 262 -3.86 -17.96 11.37
CA GLN A 262 -3.80 -16.92 12.38
C GLN A 262 -5.13 -16.69 13.10
N THR A 263 -6.25 -16.76 12.38
CA THR A 263 -7.60 -16.52 12.95
C THR A 263 -8.24 -17.77 13.57
N LYS A 264 -7.67 -18.96 13.39
CA LYS A 264 -8.14 -20.21 14.02
C LYS A 264 -7.74 -20.35 15.47
N THR A 265 -6.83 -19.55 15.97
CA THR A 265 -6.53 -19.49 17.40
C THR A 265 -7.80 -19.03 18.12
N GLU A 266 -8.34 -19.90 19.03
CA GLU A 266 -9.53 -19.60 19.83
C GLU A 266 -9.35 -18.35 20.70
N THR A 267 -8.10 -17.90 20.87
CA THR A 267 -7.72 -16.80 21.72
C THR A 267 -7.00 -15.74 20.89
N PHE A 268 -7.55 -14.53 20.81
CA PHE A 268 -6.87 -13.39 20.22
C PHE A 268 -7.00 -12.15 21.12
N VAL A 269 -6.08 -11.21 20.94
CA VAL A 269 -6.08 -9.90 21.59
C VAL A 269 -6.48 -8.85 20.56
N ALA A 270 -7.51 -8.06 20.86
CA ALA A 270 -7.81 -6.86 20.07
C ALA A 270 -7.04 -5.67 20.66
N LEU A 271 -6.19 -5.07 19.84
CA LEU A 271 -5.40 -3.90 20.19
C LEU A 271 -5.99 -2.67 19.49
N PHE A 272 -6.68 -1.85 20.26
CA PHE A 272 -7.27 -0.60 19.80
C PHE A 272 -6.32 0.55 20.11
N TYR A 273 -6.09 1.42 19.13
CA TYR A 273 -5.30 2.62 19.33
C TYR A 273 -5.98 3.81 18.63
N SER A 274 -5.63 4.99 19.08
CA SER A 274 -5.99 6.25 18.42
C SER A 274 -4.69 6.89 17.96
N ASP A 275 -4.59 7.12 16.66
CA ASP A 275 -3.40 7.73 16.10
C ASP A 275 -3.69 9.13 15.58
N ASP A 276 -2.95 10.12 16.09
CA ASP A 276 -3.04 11.51 15.67
C ASP A 276 -1.78 11.94 14.87
N TYR A 277 -0.63 11.26 15.07
CA TYR A 277 0.66 11.69 14.53
C TYR A 277 1.56 10.54 14.02
N GLY A 278 1.07 9.31 13.90
CA GLY A 278 1.83 8.12 13.46
C GLY A 278 2.55 7.36 14.57
N TYR A 279 2.87 7.98 15.70
CA TYR A 279 3.62 7.33 16.79
C TYR A 279 2.82 6.24 17.51
N SER A 280 1.50 6.42 17.60
CA SER A 280 0.63 5.43 18.25
C SER A 280 0.48 4.17 17.40
N ASP A 281 0.51 4.29 16.08
CA ASP A 281 0.52 3.17 15.15
C ASP A 281 1.80 2.35 15.29
N ASP A 282 2.98 2.98 15.26
CA ASP A 282 4.27 2.32 15.45
C ASP A 282 4.34 1.55 16.76
N LEU A 283 3.90 2.18 17.87
CA LEU A 283 3.86 1.55 19.18
C LEU A 283 2.88 0.37 19.20
N ALA A 284 1.70 0.52 18.60
CA ALA A 284 0.69 -0.54 18.53
C ALA A 284 1.22 -1.74 17.75
N ARG A 285 1.93 -1.53 16.64
CA ARG A 285 2.57 -2.59 15.86
C ARG A 285 3.67 -3.28 16.65
N ALA A 286 4.53 -2.55 17.35
CA ALA A 286 5.56 -3.14 18.18
C ALA A 286 4.98 -4.01 19.32
N ILE A 287 3.89 -3.55 19.95
CA ILE A 287 3.18 -4.32 20.97
C ILE A 287 2.55 -5.58 20.35
N ALA A 288 1.88 -5.45 19.20
CA ALA A 288 1.28 -6.59 18.50
C ALA A 288 2.32 -7.66 18.16
N GLN A 289 3.48 -7.27 17.66
CA GLN A 289 4.58 -8.21 17.39
C GLN A 289 5.08 -8.89 18.68
N GLY A 290 5.17 -8.15 19.79
CA GLY A 290 5.51 -8.72 21.09
C GLY A 290 4.51 -9.79 21.52
N ILE A 291 3.22 -9.55 21.35
CA ILE A 291 2.15 -10.51 21.68
C ILE A 291 2.23 -11.73 20.76
N MET A 292 2.40 -11.53 19.44
CA MET A 292 2.47 -12.64 18.47
C MET A 292 3.65 -13.59 18.71
N LYS A 293 4.75 -13.11 19.34
CA LYS A 293 5.85 -14.00 19.78
C LYS A 293 5.42 -15.04 20.84
N THR A 294 4.26 -14.85 21.47
CA THR A 294 3.68 -15.81 22.42
C THR A 294 2.64 -16.73 21.76
N GLU A 295 2.57 -16.78 20.44
CA GLU A 295 1.61 -17.55 19.65
C GLU A 295 0.15 -17.11 19.85
N VAL A 296 -0.08 -15.91 20.38
CA VAL A 296 -1.41 -15.31 20.52
C VAL A 296 -1.69 -14.41 19.32
N ALA A 297 -2.83 -14.60 18.67
CA ALA A 297 -3.26 -13.74 17.57
C ALA A 297 -3.56 -12.32 18.07
N VAL A 298 -3.30 -11.32 17.22
CA VAL A 298 -3.61 -9.92 17.51
C VAL A 298 -4.38 -9.34 16.34
N GLU A 299 -5.39 -8.52 16.65
CA GLU A 299 -6.10 -7.68 15.68
C GLU A 299 -5.84 -6.22 16.04
N LEU A 300 -5.17 -5.49 15.14
CA LEU A 300 -4.84 -4.08 15.27
C LEU A 300 -5.97 -3.22 14.72
N VAL A 301 -6.42 -2.22 15.46
CA VAL A 301 -7.54 -1.36 15.06
C VAL A 301 -7.31 0.09 15.46
N ASP A 302 -7.20 0.98 14.49
CA ASP A 302 -7.37 2.41 14.72
C ASP A 302 -8.88 2.69 14.89
N TRP A 303 -9.33 2.84 16.12
CA TRP A 303 -10.76 2.94 16.42
C TRP A 303 -11.41 4.24 15.95
N ASN A 304 -10.64 5.30 15.74
CA ASN A 304 -11.16 6.57 15.23
C ASN A 304 -11.54 6.49 13.74
N ASN A 305 -10.89 5.59 13.02
CA ASN A 305 -11.01 5.44 11.57
C ASN A 305 -11.67 4.11 11.18
N THR A 306 -12.18 3.35 12.16
CA THR A 306 -12.83 2.05 11.95
C THR A 306 -14.34 2.15 12.23
N GLU A 307 -15.15 1.40 11.47
CA GLU A 307 -16.60 1.36 11.66
C GLU A 307 -16.98 0.86 13.06
N PRO A 308 -17.85 1.58 13.79
CA PRO A 308 -18.20 1.21 15.19
C PRO A 308 -18.80 -0.20 15.33
N GLN A 309 -19.42 -0.73 14.29
CA GLN A 309 -19.95 -2.09 14.26
C GLN A 309 -18.82 -3.11 14.35
N PHE A 310 -17.77 -2.94 13.55
CA PHE A 310 -16.60 -3.84 13.54
C PHE A 310 -15.85 -3.78 14.87
N VAL A 311 -15.70 -2.61 15.48
CA VAL A 311 -15.11 -2.45 16.82
C VAL A 311 -15.90 -3.26 17.87
N ARG A 312 -17.23 -3.15 17.85
CA ARG A 312 -18.10 -3.90 18.79
C ARG A 312 -17.97 -5.42 18.61
N GLU A 313 -17.88 -5.89 17.38
CA GLU A 313 -17.70 -7.32 17.07
C GLU A 313 -16.37 -7.83 17.65
N LEU A 314 -15.28 -7.12 17.40
CA LEU A 314 -13.96 -7.47 17.93
C LEU A 314 -13.92 -7.47 19.46
N VAL A 315 -14.49 -6.45 20.10
CA VAL A 315 -14.56 -6.39 21.58
C VAL A 315 -15.32 -7.57 22.15
N SER A 316 -16.39 -8.04 21.48
CA SER A 316 -17.18 -9.17 21.95
C SER A 316 -16.50 -10.54 21.77
N GLU A 317 -15.58 -10.66 20.82
CA GLU A 317 -14.93 -11.91 20.46
C GLU A 317 -13.51 -12.04 21.03
N ALA A 318 -12.83 -10.94 21.34
CA ALA A 318 -11.46 -10.96 21.83
C ALA A 318 -11.35 -11.53 23.24
N ALA A 319 -10.34 -12.37 23.48
CA ALA A 319 -10.00 -12.87 24.81
C ALA A 319 -9.26 -11.85 25.68
N GLY A 320 -8.68 -10.83 25.07
CA GLY A 320 -8.00 -9.72 25.74
C GLY A 320 -8.08 -8.44 24.94
N LEU A 321 -8.00 -7.32 25.65
CA LEU A 321 -8.01 -5.98 25.03
C LEU A 321 -6.76 -5.22 25.43
N VAL A 322 -6.13 -4.57 24.45
CA VAL A 322 -5.09 -3.55 24.67
C VAL A 322 -5.64 -2.22 24.14
N LEU A 323 -5.52 -1.17 24.96
CA LEU A 323 -6.01 0.15 24.60
C LEU A 323 -4.83 1.14 24.59
N GLY A 324 -4.50 1.67 23.42
CA GLY A 324 -3.53 2.74 23.23
C GLY A 324 -4.24 4.07 23.05
N MET A 325 -4.02 5.01 23.97
CA MET A 325 -4.57 6.36 23.86
C MET A 325 -3.43 7.38 23.93
N PRO A 326 -3.46 8.46 23.11
CA PRO A 326 -2.50 9.53 23.26
C PRO A 326 -2.66 10.16 24.65
N SER A 327 -1.54 10.53 25.27
CA SER A 327 -1.56 11.35 26.47
C SER A 327 -2.10 12.74 26.11
N GLN A 328 -3.14 13.18 26.81
CA GLN A 328 -3.66 14.54 26.68
C GLN A 328 -2.63 15.56 27.13
#